data_de6c558aa25ac0603dc8a78fc9324a3a
#
_entry.id   de6c558aa25ac0603dc8a78fc9324a3a
#
_cell.length_a   1.000
_cell.length_b   1.000
_cell.length_c   1.000
_cell.angle_alpha   90.00
_cell.angle_beta   90.00
_cell.angle_gamma   90.00
#
_symmetry.space_group_name_H-M   'P 1'
#
loop_
_entity.id
_entity.type
_entity.pdbx_description
1 polymer ?
#
loop_
_entity_poly.entity_id
_entity_poly.type
_entity_poly.pdbx_seq_one_letter_code
_entity_poly.pdbx_strand_id
1 'polypeptide(L)'
;MLFISSSIIFILVIFIVLLLLYKTKSPFWKYQPVYHLYNPFNYFHFTPHIINEEPIEKNKYFIKDIKCNDVLNLSKNQKQLILNLIQNHFLKTKNIHYNPDLNELFTYFDGHNKSSYISLHYTNEKFIEEGKNNIGEDEKLIGCISSRPLEIHFFKKQTGSLNIYYVDHLCVDSKHRNQKIAPQLIQSHERYRRFLKPKMKVSLFRRDVSLSNIMPFTIFDCYVFDCSNWYIQEMQNNLHIEEITSSNFALFYNYFQEHKANFDCIITPSISHITELINKNLIHIYVAQ
;
A
#
# COMPACT_ATOMS: atom_id res chain seq x y z
N MET A 1 43.95 -29.37 14.46
CA MET A 1 43.20 -29.29 13.20
C MET A 1 41.74 -29.79 13.33
N LEU A 2 41.49 -30.96 13.91
CA LEU A 2 40.15 -31.55 14.11
C LEU A 2 39.20 -30.66 14.95
N PHE A 3 39.64 -29.99 16.01
CA PHE A 3 38.80 -29.12 16.83
C PHE A 3 38.31 -27.87 16.10
N ILE A 4 39.14 -27.27 15.25
CA ILE A 4 38.77 -26.09 14.44
C ILE A 4 37.70 -26.47 13.40
N SER A 5 37.83 -27.64 12.79
CA SER A 5 36.86 -28.19 11.83
C SER A 5 35.50 -28.45 12.50
N SER A 6 35.47 -29.02 13.71
CA SER A 6 34.24 -29.28 14.46
C SER A 6 33.51 -27.99 14.87
N SER A 7 34.26 -26.95 15.30
CA SER A 7 33.67 -25.65 15.64
C SER A 7 33.07 -24.94 14.45
N ILE A 8 33.69 -25.00 13.30
CA ILE A 8 33.18 -24.43 12.03
C ILE A 8 31.88 -25.12 11.61
N ILE A 9 31.87 -26.47 11.66
CA ILE A 9 30.65 -27.25 11.34
C ILE A 9 29.49 -26.87 12.30
N PHE A 10 29.75 -26.75 13.60
CA PHE A 10 28.77 -26.40 14.60
C PHE A 10 28.15 -25.00 14.34
N ILE A 11 28.99 -24.00 14.03
CA ILE A 11 28.55 -22.65 13.67
C ILE A 11 27.69 -22.69 12.41
N LEU A 12 28.08 -23.47 11.42
CA LEU A 12 27.38 -23.61 10.15
C LEU A 12 26.00 -24.26 10.35
N VAL A 13 25.91 -25.27 11.21
CA VAL A 13 24.64 -25.92 11.57
C VAL A 13 23.72 -24.93 12.31
N ILE A 14 24.24 -24.17 13.29
CA ILE A 14 23.45 -23.13 13.97
C ILE A 14 22.95 -22.12 12.96
N PHE A 15 23.79 -21.63 12.07
CA PHE A 15 23.40 -20.67 11.05
C PHE A 15 22.29 -21.20 10.14
N ILE A 16 22.38 -22.45 9.68
CA ILE A 16 21.35 -23.12 8.89
C ILE A 16 20.02 -23.22 9.68
N VAL A 17 20.10 -23.64 10.95
CA VAL A 17 18.91 -23.74 11.83
C VAL A 17 18.25 -22.37 11.99
N LEU A 18 19.04 -21.32 12.26
CA LEU A 18 18.53 -19.96 12.37
C LEU A 18 17.89 -19.48 11.06
N LEU A 19 18.49 -19.75 9.90
CA LEU A 19 17.90 -19.44 8.59
C LEU A 19 16.57 -20.17 8.38
N LEU A 20 16.48 -21.45 8.75
CA LEU A 20 15.25 -22.24 8.64
C LEU A 20 14.15 -21.69 9.55
N LEU A 21 14.47 -21.39 10.82
CA LEU A 21 13.53 -20.78 11.77
C LEU A 21 13.06 -19.40 11.29
N TYR A 22 13.96 -18.60 10.74
CA TYR A 22 13.64 -17.30 10.18
C TYR A 22 12.70 -17.39 8.96
N LYS A 23 12.95 -18.38 8.08
CA LYS A 23 12.14 -18.66 6.90
C LYS A 23 10.71 -19.10 7.24
N THR A 24 10.47 -19.72 8.39
CA THR A 24 9.15 -20.21 8.82
C THR A 24 8.30 -19.13 9.49
N LYS A 25 8.89 -18.04 9.94
CA LYS A 25 8.24 -16.97 10.73
C LYS A 25 7.10 -16.24 9.99
N SER A 26 7.12 -16.22 8.65
CA SER A 26 6.12 -15.53 7.82
C SER A 26 5.78 -16.36 6.58
N PRO A 27 4.96 -17.41 6.72
CA PRO A 27 4.72 -18.38 5.66
C PRO A 27 4.05 -17.80 4.41
N PHE A 28 3.30 -16.70 4.53
CA PHE A 28 2.69 -16.01 3.39
C PHE A 28 3.76 -15.36 2.50
N TRP A 29 4.64 -14.56 3.10
CA TRP A 29 5.64 -13.79 2.35
C TRP A 29 6.65 -14.66 1.61
N LYS A 30 6.86 -15.91 2.04
CA LYS A 30 7.71 -16.89 1.35
C LYS A 30 7.32 -17.09 -0.11
N TYR A 31 6.04 -16.94 -0.45
CA TYR A 31 5.50 -17.16 -1.80
C TYR A 31 5.34 -15.86 -2.59
N GLN A 32 5.67 -14.71 -1.99
CA GLN A 32 5.53 -13.42 -2.65
C GLN A 32 6.83 -13.01 -3.36
N PRO A 33 6.75 -12.29 -4.49
CA PRO A 33 7.91 -11.78 -5.21
C PRO A 33 8.48 -10.54 -4.51
N VAL A 34 9.15 -10.76 -3.40
CA VAL A 34 9.82 -9.75 -2.57
C VAL A 34 11.26 -10.16 -2.32
N TYR A 35 12.14 -9.20 -2.03
CA TYR A 35 13.49 -9.52 -1.59
C TYR A 35 13.48 -10.07 -0.17
N HIS A 36 13.88 -11.33 -0.04
CA HIS A 36 13.98 -11.99 1.26
C HIS A 36 15.38 -11.80 1.85
N LEU A 37 15.45 -11.32 3.09
CA LEU A 37 16.71 -11.10 3.81
C LEU A 37 17.55 -12.40 3.97
N TYR A 38 16.91 -13.55 3.95
CA TYR A 38 17.59 -14.85 4.06
C TYR A 38 18.13 -15.38 2.71
N ASN A 39 17.90 -14.67 1.60
CA ASN A 39 18.43 -15.08 0.30
C ASN A 39 19.68 -14.24 -0.04
N PRO A 40 20.90 -14.79 0.13
CA PRO A 40 22.13 -14.04 -0.09
C PRO A 40 22.31 -13.60 -1.55
N PHE A 41 21.75 -14.34 -2.50
CA PHE A 41 21.84 -13.99 -3.93
C PHE A 41 21.18 -12.66 -4.27
N ASN A 42 20.19 -12.20 -3.50
CA ASN A 42 19.55 -10.90 -3.70
C ASN A 42 20.53 -9.72 -3.46
N TYR A 43 21.59 -9.93 -2.68
CA TYR A 43 22.58 -8.89 -2.37
C TYR A 43 23.62 -8.71 -3.48
N PHE A 44 23.70 -9.63 -4.44
CA PHE A 44 24.63 -9.55 -5.57
C PHE A 44 24.01 -8.94 -6.83
N HIS A 45 22.71 -8.64 -6.82
CA HIS A 45 22.04 -7.94 -7.91
C HIS A 45 22.12 -6.43 -7.71
N PHE A 46 23.05 -5.80 -8.40
CA PHE A 46 23.30 -4.35 -8.26
C PHE A 46 22.49 -3.49 -9.24
N THR A 47 21.82 -4.09 -10.21
CA THR A 47 20.98 -3.38 -11.17
C THR A 47 19.51 -3.49 -10.77
N PRO A 48 18.74 -2.37 -10.79
CA PRO A 48 17.30 -2.41 -10.57
C PRO A 48 16.63 -3.34 -11.59
N HIS A 49 15.80 -4.26 -11.11
CA HIS A 49 15.04 -5.17 -11.96
C HIS A 49 13.70 -5.54 -11.33
N ILE A 50 12.79 -6.04 -12.14
CA ILE A 50 11.50 -6.57 -11.66
C ILE A 50 11.73 -7.99 -11.18
N ILE A 51 11.42 -8.27 -9.91
CA ILE A 51 11.67 -9.58 -9.26
C ILE A 51 10.88 -10.70 -9.96
N ASN A 52 9.64 -10.41 -10.39
CA ASN A 52 8.80 -11.36 -11.09
C ASN A 52 8.02 -10.66 -12.20
N GLU A 53 8.32 -11.02 -13.43
CA GLU A 53 7.72 -10.51 -14.66
C GLU A 53 6.32 -11.11 -14.90
N GLU A 54 6.11 -12.35 -14.49
CA GLU A 54 4.90 -13.11 -14.73
C GLU A 54 3.82 -12.85 -13.64
N PRO A 55 2.54 -13.09 -13.95
CA PRO A 55 1.50 -13.06 -12.92
C PRO A 55 1.79 -14.06 -11.80
N ILE A 56 1.52 -13.67 -10.56
CA ILE A 56 1.74 -14.54 -9.40
C ILE A 56 0.95 -15.83 -9.56
N GLU A 57 1.59 -16.97 -9.36
CA GLU A 57 0.95 -18.27 -9.41
C GLU A 57 -0.14 -18.42 -8.34
N LYS A 58 -1.13 -19.28 -8.63
CA LYS A 58 -2.13 -19.64 -7.63
C LYS A 58 -1.47 -20.46 -6.53
N ASN A 59 -1.64 -20.05 -5.31
CA ASN A 59 -1.19 -20.78 -4.13
C ASN A 59 -2.37 -20.96 -3.15
N LYS A 60 -2.10 -21.53 -1.97
CA LYS A 60 -3.11 -21.80 -0.93
C LYS A 60 -3.86 -20.56 -0.40
N TYR A 61 -3.39 -19.35 -0.73
CA TYR A 61 -4.04 -18.09 -0.35
C TYR A 61 -4.90 -17.50 -1.46
N PHE A 62 -4.89 -18.08 -2.66
CA PHE A 62 -5.73 -17.60 -3.76
C PHE A 62 -7.18 -18.04 -3.55
N ILE A 63 -8.10 -17.07 -3.51
CA ILE A 63 -9.56 -17.28 -3.42
C ILE A 63 -10.21 -16.75 -4.69
N LYS A 64 -10.93 -17.61 -5.40
CA LYS A 64 -11.56 -17.27 -6.68
C LYS A 64 -12.69 -16.25 -6.52
N ASP A 65 -13.38 -16.26 -5.39
CA ASP A 65 -14.55 -15.41 -5.14
C ASP A 65 -14.16 -13.96 -4.79
N ILE A 66 -12.89 -13.72 -4.40
CA ILE A 66 -12.36 -12.37 -4.23
C ILE A 66 -12.07 -11.80 -5.62
N LYS A 67 -12.96 -10.96 -6.14
CA LYS A 67 -12.83 -10.33 -7.46
C LYS A 67 -12.24 -8.94 -7.34
N CYS A 68 -11.33 -8.61 -8.26
CA CYS A 68 -10.74 -7.29 -8.40
C CYS A 68 -11.61 -6.44 -9.33
N ASN A 69 -12.25 -5.42 -8.80
CA ASN A 69 -13.15 -4.54 -9.52
C ASN A 69 -12.48 -3.19 -9.79
N ASP A 70 -12.79 -2.57 -10.92
CA ASP A 70 -12.47 -1.16 -11.14
C ASP A 70 -13.33 -0.31 -10.19
N VAL A 71 -12.70 0.65 -9.51
CA VAL A 71 -13.38 1.51 -8.51
C VAL A 71 -14.51 2.32 -9.15
N LEU A 72 -14.37 2.70 -10.42
CA LEU A 72 -15.41 3.43 -11.16
C LEU A 72 -16.69 2.62 -11.36
N ASN A 73 -16.59 1.30 -11.38
CA ASN A 73 -17.71 0.39 -11.60
C ASN A 73 -18.43 -0.03 -10.30
N LEU A 74 -18.00 0.49 -9.14
CA LEU A 74 -18.64 0.18 -7.86
C LEU A 74 -20.01 0.83 -7.75
N SER A 75 -21.00 0.06 -7.33
CA SER A 75 -22.32 0.58 -6.99
C SER A 75 -22.26 1.47 -5.75
N LYS A 76 -23.26 2.36 -5.58
CA LYS A 76 -23.36 3.23 -4.40
C LYS A 76 -23.41 2.43 -3.11
N ASN A 77 -24.11 1.29 -3.11
CA ASN A 77 -24.18 0.39 -1.96
C ASN A 77 -22.81 -0.22 -1.62
N GLN A 78 -22.06 -0.69 -2.62
CA GLN A 78 -20.70 -1.21 -2.40
C GLN A 78 -19.78 -0.14 -1.82
N LYS A 79 -19.83 1.09 -2.34
CA LYS A 79 -19.06 2.22 -1.78
C LYS A 79 -19.39 2.47 -0.31
N GLN A 80 -20.67 2.40 0.06
CA GLN A 80 -21.09 2.57 1.46
C GLN A 80 -20.61 1.42 2.36
N LEU A 81 -20.67 0.17 1.89
CA LEU A 81 -20.17 -0.98 2.63
C LEU A 81 -18.65 -0.89 2.86
N ILE A 82 -17.89 -0.44 1.85
CA ILE A 82 -16.45 -0.23 1.96
C ILE A 82 -16.15 0.87 2.99
N LEU A 83 -16.87 1.99 2.91
CA LEU A 83 -16.71 3.09 3.87
C LEU A 83 -16.96 2.61 5.30
N ASN A 84 -18.06 1.91 5.54
CA ASN A 84 -18.40 1.37 6.86
C ASN A 84 -17.32 0.40 7.38
N LEU A 85 -16.79 -0.47 6.51
CA LEU A 85 -15.71 -1.38 6.89
C LEU A 85 -14.44 -0.63 7.29
N ILE A 86 -14.05 0.39 6.51
CA ILE A 86 -12.86 1.20 6.77
C ILE A 86 -13.02 2.01 8.06
N GLN A 87 -14.11 2.74 8.23
CA GLN A 87 -14.37 3.53 9.44
C GLN A 87 -14.36 2.69 10.72
N ASN A 88 -14.85 1.44 10.65
CA ASN A 88 -14.94 0.60 11.83
C ASN A 88 -13.66 -0.20 12.14
N HIS A 89 -12.83 -0.52 11.15
CA HIS A 89 -11.78 -1.54 11.32
C HIS A 89 -10.40 -1.13 10.80
N PHE A 90 -10.27 -0.05 9.99
CA PHE A 90 -8.98 0.38 9.44
C PHE A 90 -8.29 1.39 10.36
N LEU A 91 -6.99 1.22 10.62
CA LEU A 91 -6.14 2.09 11.46
C LEU A 91 -6.77 2.52 12.79
N LYS A 92 -7.58 1.66 13.39
CA LYS A 92 -8.23 1.93 14.66
C LYS A 92 -7.33 1.51 15.82
N THR A 93 -6.72 2.49 16.48
CA THR A 93 -5.98 2.34 17.74
C THR A 93 -6.65 3.15 18.84
N LYS A 94 -6.13 3.10 20.08
CA LYS A 94 -6.66 3.90 21.20
C LYS A 94 -6.58 5.41 20.91
N ASN A 95 -5.57 5.86 20.17
CA ASN A 95 -5.24 7.28 19.98
C ASN A 95 -5.43 7.75 18.53
N ILE A 96 -5.61 6.84 17.57
CA ILE A 96 -5.76 7.16 16.15
C ILE A 96 -7.01 6.49 15.65
N HIS A 97 -7.89 7.28 15.04
CA HIS A 97 -9.10 6.82 14.40
C HIS A 97 -9.21 7.45 13.02
N TYR A 98 -9.03 6.64 11.99
CA TYR A 98 -9.25 7.06 10.61
C TYR A 98 -10.74 6.98 10.29
N ASN A 99 -11.40 8.12 10.13
CA ASN A 99 -12.85 8.22 9.92
C ASN A 99 -13.16 9.11 8.70
N PRO A 100 -12.81 8.70 7.49
CA PRO A 100 -13.07 9.48 6.28
C PRO A 100 -14.56 9.53 5.98
N ASP A 101 -14.99 10.55 5.26
CA ASP A 101 -16.28 10.54 4.59
C ASP A 101 -16.20 9.82 3.23
N LEU A 102 -17.34 9.69 2.54
CA LEU A 102 -17.41 9.01 1.25
C LEU A 102 -16.59 9.74 0.17
N ASN A 103 -16.59 11.06 0.19
CA ASN A 103 -15.89 11.89 -0.77
C ASN A 103 -14.37 11.81 -0.55
N GLU A 104 -13.93 11.95 0.69
CA GLU A 104 -12.51 11.81 1.07
C GLU A 104 -11.95 10.45 0.65
N LEU A 105 -12.67 9.36 0.98
CA LEU A 105 -12.21 8.01 0.68
C LEU A 105 -12.12 7.75 -0.82
N PHE A 106 -13.13 8.14 -1.61
CA PHE A 106 -13.16 7.78 -3.04
C PHE A 106 -12.42 8.78 -3.93
N THR A 107 -12.22 10.03 -3.51
CA THR A 107 -11.34 10.97 -4.22
C THR A 107 -9.91 10.44 -4.32
N TYR A 108 -9.48 9.63 -3.36
CA TYR A 108 -8.19 8.93 -3.40
C TYR A 108 -7.97 8.12 -4.69
N PHE A 109 -9.03 7.74 -5.37
CA PHE A 109 -9.00 6.95 -6.62
C PHE A 109 -9.30 7.76 -7.87
N ASP A 110 -9.73 9.02 -7.72
CA ASP A 110 -10.12 9.90 -8.81
C ASP A 110 -8.91 10.57 -9.49
N GLY A 111 -9.10 11.04 -10.72
CA GLY A 111 -8.11 11.83 -11.44
C GLY A 111 -6.86 11.08 -11.91
N HIS A 112 -6.80 9.77 -11.77
CA HIS A 112 -5.68 8.99 -12.27
C HIS A 112 -5.81 8.71 -13.77
N ASN A 113 -4.66 8.68 -14.47
CA ASN A 113 -4.59 8.34 -15.90
C ASN A 113 -4.81 6.84 -16.19
N LYS A 114 -4.90 6.01 -15.19
CA LYS A 114 -5.17 4.56 -15.26
C LYS A 114 -6.15 4.18 -14.18
N SER A 115 -6.86 3.05 -14.40
CA SER A 115 -7.86 2.54 -13.46
C SER A 115 -7.26 2.22 -12.09
N SER A 116 -7.99 2.58 -11.04
CA SER A 116 -7.79 2.12 -9.67
C SER A 116 -8.64 0.89 -9.41
N TYR A 117 -8.14 -0.04 -8.60
CA TYR A 117 -8.81 -1.32 -8.34
C TYR A 117 -9.06 -1.53 -6.87
N ILE A 118 -10.14 -2.25 -6.57
CA ILE A 118 -10.47 -2.72 -5.23
C ILE A 118 -10.94 -4.18 -5.28
N SER A 119 -10.50 -4.97 -4.33
CA SER A 119 -10.99 -6.34 -4.13
C SER A 119 -11.77 -6.42 -2.84
N LEU A 120 -12.92 -7.12 -2.91
CA LEU A 120 -13.87 -7.26 -1.82
C LEU A 120 -14.00 -8.74 -1.46
N HIS A 121 -14.02 -9.03 -0.17
CA HIS A 121 -14.24 -10.37 0.36
C HIS A 121 -15.49 -10.39 1.21
N TYR A 122 -16.46 -11.17 0.78
CA TYR A 122 -17.74 -11.35 1.44
C TYR A 122 -17.79 -12.70 2.17
N THR A 123 -18.64 -12.78 3.18
CA THR A 123 -19.04 -14.03 3.83
C THR A 123 -20.55 -14.06 4.00
N ASN A 124 -21.14 -15.23 4.00
CA ASN A 124 -22.55 -15.39 4.31
C ASN A 124 -22.73 -15.44 5.82
N GLU A 125 -23.41 -14.47 6.39
CA GLU A 125 -23.87 -14.52 7.78
C GLU A 125 -25.32 -15.02 7.83
N LYS A 126 -25.57 -16.03 8.69
CA LYS A 126 -26.92 -16.50 8.95
C LYS A 126 -27.52 -15.67 10.06
N PHE A 127 -28.72 -15.18 9.85
CA PHE A 127 -29.49 -14.47 10.88
C PHE A 127 -30.86 -15.13 11.06
N ILE A 128 -31.38 -15.04 12.28
CA ILE A 128 -32.74 -15.48 12.59
C ILE A 128 -33.64 -14.26 12.48
N GLU A 129 -34.62 -14.27 11.57
CA GLU A 129 -35.63 -13.22 11.51
C GLU A 129 -36.46 -13.25 12.82
N GLU A 130 -36.45 -12.12 13.55
CA GLU A 130 -37.28 -11.99 14.75
C GLU A 130 -38.76 -12.18 14.41
N GLY A 131 -39.38 -13.18 15.06
CA GLY A 131 -40.78 -13.53 14.85
C GLY A 131 -41.09 -14.53 13.74
N LYS A 132 -40.07 -15.01 13.01
CA LYS A 132 -40.21 -16.11 12.06
C LYS A 132 -39.07 -17.12 12.31
N ASN A 133 -39.41 -18.42 12.41
CA ASN A 133 -38.42 -19.48 12.51
C ASN A 133 -37.63 -19.71 11.20
N ASN A 134 -37.41 -18.64 10.41
CA ASN A 134 -36.67 -18.67 9.16
C ASN A 134 -35.24 -18.19 9.38
N ILE A 135 -34.30 -18.99 8.91
CA ILE A 135 -32.89 -18.62 8.86
C ILE A 135 -32.66 -17.89 7.52
N GLY A 136 -32.41 -16.57 7.58
CA GLY A 136 -31.96 -15.78 6.43
C GLY A 136 -30.45 -15.87 6.28
N GLU A 137 -29.95 -15.75 5.05
CA GLU A 137 -28.52 -15.58 4.76
C GLU A 137 -28.32 -14.20 4.12
N ASP A 138 -27.40 -13.41 4.65
CA ASP A 138 -27.02 -12.12 4.08
C ASP A 138 -25.53 -12.08 3.82
N GLU A 139 -25.14 -11.45 2.70
CA GLU A 139 -23.74 -11.27 2.34
C GLU A 139 -23.15 -10.07 3.10
N LYS A 140 -22.19 -10.34 3.96
CA LYS A 140 -21.47 -9.32 4.70
C LYS A 140 -20.06 -9.12 4.15
N LEU A 141 -19.68 -7.86 3.90
CA LEU A 141 -18.33 -7.49 3.55
C LEU A 141 -17.41 -7.59 4.78
N ILE A 142 -16.44 -8.52 4.74
CA ILE A 142 -15.51 -8.79 5.85
C ILE A 142 -14.09 -8.35 5.56
N GLY A 143 -13.77 -7.97 4.33
CA GLY A 143 -12.44 -7.49 3.99
C GLY A 143 -12.37 -6.80 2.65
N CYS A 144 -11.46 -5.84 2.54
CA CYS A 144 -11.14 -5.16 1.30
C CYS A 144 -9.63 -4.87 1.19
N ILE A 145 -9.20 -4.62 -0.02
CA ILE A 145 -7.86 -4.14 -0.38
C ILE A 145 -7.97 -3.32 -1.65
N SER A 146 -7.29 -2.18 -1.71
CA SER A 146 -7.31 -1.30 -2.87
C SER A 146 -5.93 -1.11 -3.49
N SER A 147 -5.91 -0.64 -4.73
CA SER A 147 -4.69 -0.21 -5.39
C SER A 147 -4.98 0.94 -6.36
N ARG A 148 -4.11 1.95 -6.35
CA ARG A 148 -4.13 3.09 -7.27
C ARG A 148 -2.85 3.19 -8.06
N PRO A 149 -2.87 3.72 -9.31
CA PRO A 149 -1.67 3.86 -10.12
C PRO A 149 -0.80 5.01 -9.63
N LEU A 150 0.51 4.77 -9.62
CA LEU A 150 1.55 5.77 -9.42
C LEU A 150 2.63 5.59 -10.48
N GLU A 151 3.54 6.55 -10.58
CA GLU A 151 4.71 6.49 -11.43
C GLU A 151 5.98 6.74 -10.61
N ILE A 152 6.98 5.85 -10.76
CA ILE A 152 8.32 6.05 -10.20
C ILE A 152 9.18 6.64 -11.30
N HIS A 153 9.87 7.75 -11.01
CA HIS A 153 10.88 8.36 -11.86
C HIS A 153 12.25 8.15 -11.22
N PHE A 154 13.17 7.56 -11.97
CA PHE A 154 14.56 7.33 -11.54
C PHE A 154 15.47 8.39 -12.17
N PHE A 155 16.37 8.98 -11.38
CA PHE A 155 17.26 10.06 -11.82
C PHE A 155 18.74 9.70 -11.71
N LYS A 156 19.12 8.77 -10.83
CA LYS A 156 20.48 8.30 -10.63
C LYS A 156 20.60 6.80 -10.97
N LYS A 157 21.78 6.36 -11.35
CA LYS A 157 22.14 4.98 -11.72
C LYS A 157 21.32 4.39 -12.89
N GLN A 158 20.05 4.64 -12.96
CA GLN A 158 19.17 4.24 -14.06
C GLN A 158 18.19 5.40 -14.28
N THR A 159 18.12 5.91 -15.49
CA THR A 159 17.15 6.92 -15.88
C THR A 159 15.93 6.25 -16.50
N GLY A 160 14.76 6.78 -16.22
CA GLY A 160 13.52 6.26 -16.77
C GLY A 160 12.36 6.32 -15.79
N SER A 161 11.20 5.87 -16.25
CA SER A 161 10.01 5.78 -15.40
C SER A 161 9.40 4.38 -15.42
N LEU A 162 8.73 4.04 -14.32
CA LEU A 162 8.03 2.78 -14.14
C LEU A 162 6.64 3.05 -13.56
N ASN A 163 5.61 2.60 -14.28
CA ASN A 163 4.25 2.62 -13.74
C ASN A 163 4.07 1.47 -12.74
N ILE A 164 3.56 1.80 -11.58
CA ILE A 164 3.33 0.88 -10.47
C ILE A 164 1.92 1.02 -9.92
N TYR A 165 1.52 0.09 -9.07
CA TYR A 165 0.36 0.24 -8.20
C TYR A 165 0.79 0.48 -6.76
N TYR A 166 0.19 1.47 -6.11
CA TYR A 166 0.26 1.63 -4.67
C TYR A 166 -0.93 0.92 -4.03
N VAL A 167 -0.62 -0.07 -3.21
CA VAL A 167 -1.62 -0.90 -2.52
C VAL A 167 -1.91 -0.30 -1.16
N ASP A 168 -3.19 -0.06 -0.88
CA ASP A 168 -3.66 0.53 0.36
C ASP A 168 -4.99 -0.08 0.82
N HIS A 169 -5.56 0.45 1.91
CA HIS A 169 -6.85 0.05 2.48
C HIS A 169 -6.98 -1.47 2.66
N LEU A 170 -5.88 -2.17 3.03
CA LEU A 170 -5.99 -3.56 3.44
C LEU A 170 -6.69 -3.60 4.80
N CYS A 171 -7.98 -3.83 4.76
CA CYS A 171 -8.85 -3.84 5.92
C CYS A 171 -9.55 -5.18 6.07
N VAL A 172 -9.61 -5.70 7.30
CA VAL A 172 -10.34 -6.92 7.66
C VAL A 172 -11.14 -6.63 8.92
N ASP A 173 -12.42 -7.02 8.89
CA ASP A 173 -13.32 -6.95 10.04
C ASP A 173 -12.64 -7.60 11.27
N SER A 174 -12.66 -6.89 12.40
CA SER A 174 -11.97 -7.31 13.62
C SER A 174 -12.36 -8.71 14.11
N LYS A 175 -13.61 -9.12 13.90
CA LYS A 175 -14.13 -10.45 14.26
C LYS A 175 -13.56 -11.58 13.39
N HIS A 176 -13.05 -11.23 12.18
CA HIS A 176 -12.55 -12.19 11.19
C HIS A 176 -11.01 -12.12 11.06
N ARG A 177 -10.32 -11.39 11.93
CA ARG A 177 -8.84 -11.36 11.97
C ARG A 177 -8.27 -12.72 12.35
N ASN A 178 -6.99 -12.93 12.02
CA ASN A 178 -6.25 -14.20 12.24
C ASN A 178 -6.78 -15.43 11.46
N GLN A 179 -7.76 -15.25 10.57
CA GLN A 179 -8.32 -16.30 9.69
C GLN A 179 -7.66 -16.32 8.29
N LYS A 180 -6.49 -15.72 8.13
CA LYS A 180 -5.73 -15.63 6.86
C LYS A 180 -6.42 -14.80 5.76
N ILE A 181 -7.43 -13.99 6.08
CA ILE A 181 -8.16 -13.17 5.10
C ILE A 181 -7.24 -12.13 4.45
N ALA A 182 -6.40 -11.43 5.21
CA ALA A 182 -5.47 -10.46 4.63
C ALA A 182 -4.49 -11.09 3.61
N PRO A 183 -3.82 -12.23 3.88
CA PRO A 183 -3.07 -12.98 2.87
C PRO A 183 -3.88 -13.37 1.63
N GLN A 184 -5.15 -13.76 1.81
CA GLN A 184 -6.04 -14.14 0.70
C GLN A 184 -6.38 -12.92 -0.17
N LEU A 185 -6.69 -11.78 0.45
CA LEU A 185 -6.93 -10.51 -0.24
C LEU A 185 -5.70 -10.08 -1.05
N ILE A 186 -4.50 -10.05 -0.44
CA ILE A 186 -3.27 -9.65 -1.12
C ILE A 186 -3.00 -10.56 -2.33
N GLN A 187 -3.06 -11.87 -2.15
CA GLN A 187 -2.77 -12.85 -3.20
C GLN A 187 -3.75 -12.74 -4.37
N SER A 188 -5.05 -12.66 -4.07
CA SER A 188 -6.10 -12.63 -5.09
C SER A 188 -6.12 -11.29 -5.83
N HIS A 189 -6.01 -10.18 -5.09
CA HIS A 189 -5.95 -8.82 -5.65
C HIS A 189 -4.78 -8.67 -6.61
N GLU A 190 -3.56 -8.99 -6.17
CA GLU A 190 -2.37 -8.84 -6.99
C GLU A 190 -2.43 -9.70 -8.26
N ARG A 191 -2.91 -10.95 -8.12
CA ARG A 191 -3.06 -11.82 -9.28
C ARG A 191 -4.05 -11.25 -10.30
N TYR A 192 -5.28 -10.90 -9.88
CA TYR A 192 -6.29 -10.37 -10.79
C TYR A 192 -5.87 -9.04 -11.41
N ARG A 193 -5.29 -8.14 -10.63
CA ARG A 193 -4.78 -6.86 -11.09
C ARG A 193 -3.73 -7.03 -12.20
N ARG A 194 -2.78 -7.95 -12.05
CA ARG A 194 -1.77 -8.24 -13.07
C ARG A 194 -2.37 -8.80 -14.35
N PHE A 195 -3.44 -9.57 -14.29
CA PHE A 195 -4.17 -9.99 -15.49
C PHE A 195 -4.88 -8.82 -16.17
N LEU A 196 -5.49 -7.93 -15.40
CA LEU A 196 -6.18 -6.75 -15.93
C LEU A 196 -5.20 -5.72 -16.54
N LYS A 197 -4.02 -5.57 -15.95
CA LYS A 197 -2.97 -4.61 -16.37
C LYS A 197 -1.58 -5.27 -16.42
N PRO A 198 -1.30 -6.10 -17.44
CA PRO A 198 -0.05 -6.87 -17.52
C PRO A 198 1.22 -6.02 -17.57
N LYS A 199 1.13 -4.78 -18.06
CA LYS A 199 2.27 -3.86 -18.16
C LYS A 199 2.67 -3.26 -16.81
N MET A 200 1.82 -3.32 -15.78
CA MET A 200 2.08 -2.77 -14.45
C MET A 200 2.39 -3.91 -13.47
N LYS A 201 3.65 -4.32 -13.44
CA LYS A 201 4.10 -5.55 -12.79
C LYS A 201 4.49 -5.35 -11.31
N VAL A 202 4.65 -4.11 -10.86
CA VAL A 202 5.15 -3.79 -9.53
C VAL A 202 4.03 -3.23 -8.66
N SER A 203 3.96 -3.68 -7.43
CA SER A 203 3.11 -3.13 -6.38
C SER A 203 3.96 -2.63 -5.23
N LEU A 204 3.68 -1.41 -4.78
CA LEU A 204 4.28 -0.78 -3.62
C LEU A 204 3.25 -0.70 -2.50
N PHE A 205 3.64 -0.96 -1.26
CA PHE A 205 2.79 -0.77 -0.09
C PHE A 205 3.60 -0.25 1.09
N ARG A 206 2.94 0.53 1.94
CA ARG A 206 3.48 1.00 3.21
C ARG A 206 3.22 0.00 4.32
N ARG A 207 4.14 -0.09 5.25
CA ARG A 207 3.98 -0.85 6.48
C ARG A 207 4.53 -0.08 7.66
N ASP A 208 3.74 0.01 8.72
CA ASP A 208 4.09 0.76 9.93
C ASP A 208 4.95 -0.05 10.93
N VAL A 209 5.14 -1.34 10.67
CA VAL A 209 5.97 -2.23 11.51
C VAL A 209 7.02 -2.91 10.65
N SER A 210 8.25 -3.04 11.15
CA SER A 210 9.32 -3.73 10.45
C SER A 210 8.93 -5.18 10.09
N LEU A 211 9.17 -5.55 8.86
CA LEU A 211 9.11 -6.94 8.40
C LEU A 211 10.46 -7.58 8.62
N SER A 212 10.52 -8.54 9.53
CA SER A 212 11.79 -9.20 9.86
C SER A 212 12.41 -10.00 8.70
N ASN A 213 11.65 -10.27 7.62
CA ASN A 213 12.07 -11.22 6.58
C ASN A 213 12.12 -10.63 5.17
N ILE A 214 11.74 -9.37 5.00
CA ILE A 214 11.67 -8.70 3.70
C ILE A 214 12.56 -7.47 3.73
N MET A 215 13.35 -7.28 2.68
CA MET A 215 14.12 -6.07 2.49
C MET A 215 13.17 -4.95 2.04
N PRO A 216 13.05 -3.84 2.78
CA PRO A 216 12.22 -2.72 2.37
C PRO A 216 12.89 -1.95 1.23
N PHE A 217 12.09 -1.32 0.38
CA PHE A 217 12.56 -0.39 -0.64
C PHE A 217 13.18 0.87 -0.03
N THR A 218 12.52 1.38 1.02
CA THR A 218 13.01 2.50 1.83
C THR A 218 12.45 2.42 3.24
N ILE A 219 13.16 3.01 4.20
CA ILE A 219 12.73 3.17 5.58
C ILE A 219 12.69 4.66 5.86
N PHE A 220 11.62 5.14 6.49
CA PHE A 220 11.47 6.52 6.92
C PHE A 220 10.83 6.58 8.31
N ASP A 221 11.21 7.58 9.08
CA ASP A 221 10.62 7.85 10.38
C ASP A 221 9.43 8.81 10.24
N CYS A 222 8.37 8.56 11.01
CA CYS A 222 7.24 9.46 11.12
C CYS A 222 7.30 10.16 12.48
N TYR A 223 7.34 11.48 12.45
CA TYR A 223 7.32 12.31 13.66
C TYR A 223 5.94 12.93 13.83
N VAL A 224 5.45 12.93 15.06
CA VAL A 224 4.19 13.58 15.44
C VAL A 224 4.51 14.69 16.41
N PHE A 225 4.06 15.90 16.12
CA PHE A 225 4.25 17.07 16.95
C PHE A 225 2.90 17.60 17.41
N ASP A 226 2.83 17.95 18.69
CA ASP A 226 1.70 18.71 19.23
C ASP A 226 1.91 20.20 18.93
N CYS A 227 1.04 20.75 18.07
CA CYS A 227 1.09 22.14 17.64
C CYS A 227 0.18 23.07 18.47
N SER A 228 -0.51 22.55 19.50
CA SER A 228 -1.50 23.32 20.29
C SER A 228 -0.92 24.57 20.96
N ASN A 229 0.38 24.55 21.28
CA ASN A 229 1.10 25.64 21.93
C ASN A 229 2.10 26.37 21.00
N TRP A 230 2.00 26.16 19.69
CA TRP A 230 2.88 26.86 18.77
C TRP A 230 2.47 28.32 18.63
N TYR A 231 3.44 29.20 18.80
CA TYR A 231 3.29 30.61 18.51
C TYR A 231 3.60 30.87 17.04
N ILE A 232 2.71 31.61 16.38
CA ILE A 232 2.98 32.11 15.04
C ILE A 232 4.06 33.19 15.17
N GLN A 233 5.26 32.90 14.72
CA GLN A 233 6.31 33.92 14.61
C GLN A 233 6.01 34.78 13.39
N GLU A 234 6.27 36.07 13.49
CA GLU A 234 6.24 36.96 12.33
C GLU A 234 7.21 36.45 11.27
N MET A 235 6.68 36.25 10.05
CA MET A 235 7.53 35.80 8.94
C MET A 235 8.56 36.88 8.59
N GLN A 236 9.75 36.43 8.21
CA GLN A 236 10.77 37.34 7.70
C GLN A 236 10.21 38.07 6.47
N ASN A 237 10.38 39.37 6.41
CA ASN A 237 9.80 40.29 5.38
C ASN A 237 10.16 39.94 3.93
N ASN A 238 11.07 38.98 3.71
CA ASN A 238 11.58 38.59 2.38
C ASN A 238 11.05 37.23 1.90
N LEU A 239 10.18 36.57 2.66
CA LEU A 239 9.62 35.28 2.28
C LEU A 239 8.21 35.48 1.76
N HIS A 240 7.99 35.18 0.48
CA HIS A 240 6.67 35.13 -0.13
C HIS A 240 6.19 33.67 -0.15
N ILE A 241 5.06 33.41 0.50
CA ILE A 241 4.42 32.06 0.52
C ILE A 241 3.14 32.15 -0.29
N GLU A 242 3.01 31.28 -1.28
CA GLU A 242 1.82 31.21 -2.12
C GLU A 242 1.17 29.83 -2.01
N GLU A 243 -0.12 29.80 -1.77
CA GLU A 243 -0.91 28.58 -1.81
C GLU A 243 -1.22 28.19 -3.25
N ILE A 244 -0.99 26.92 -3.57
CA ILE A 244 -1.20 26.38 -4.91
C ILE A 244 -2.66 25.99 -5.07
N THR A 245 -3.26 26.51 -6.11
CA THR A 245 -4.62 26.22 -6.58
C THR A 245 -4.55 25.65 -8.01
N SER A 246 -5.69 25.31 -8.59
CA SER A 246 -5.75 24.86 -10.00
C SER A 246 -5.28 25.97 -10.97
N SER A 247 -5.45 27.27 -10.62
CA SER A 247 -5.11 28.40 -11.50
C SER A 247 -3.62 28.70 -11.55
N ASN A 248 -2.89 28.48 -10.45
CA ASN A 248 -1.44 28.75 -10.36
C ASN A 248 -0.60 27.45 -10.23
N PHE A 249 -1.17 26.28 -10.57
CA PHE A 249 -0.51 24.98 -10.47
C PHE A 249 0.85 24.92 -11.18
N ALA A 250 1.05 25.75 -12.21
CA ALA A 250 2.32 25.85 -12.93
C ALA A 250 3.48 26.22 -12.02
N LEU A 251 3.29 27.00 -10.96
CA LEU A 251 4.35 27.35 -10.00
C LEU A 251 4.89 26.11 -9.30
N PHE A 252 4.00 25.27 -8.76
CA PHE A 252 4.38 23.98 -8.15
C PHE A 252 5.06 23.06 -9.16
N TYR A 253 4.50 22.95 -10.37
CA TYR A 253 5.03 22.06 -11.39
C TYR A 253 6.44 22.45 -11.83
N ASN A 254 6.70 23.75 -12.04
CA ASN A 254 8.03 24.26 -12.40
C ASN A 254 9.05 24.00 -11.28
N TYR A 255 8.70 24.34 -10.03
CA TYR A 255 9.53 24.05 -8.87
C TYR A 255 9.86 22.55 -8.78
N PHE A 256 8.85 21.70 -8.93
CA PHE A 256 9.04 20.24 -8.93
C PHE A 256 10.00 19.79 -10.06
N GLN A 257 9.84 20.31 -11.29
CA GLN A 257 10.70 19.94 -12.42
C GLN A 257 12.16 20.34 -12.19
N GLU A 258 12.43 21.48 -11.58
CA GLU A 258 13.78 21.97 -11.27
C GLU A 258 14.48 21.13 -10.19
N HIS A 259 13.73 20.66 -9.19
CA HIS A 259 14.32 20.04 -8.01
C HIS A 259 14.23 18.50 -8.00
N LYS A 260 13.45 17.88 -8.87
CA LYS A 260 13.25 16.41 -8.89
C LYS A 260 14.56 15.62 -9.06
N ALA A 261 15.52 16.14 -9.79
CA ALA A 261 16.81 15.48 -10.03
C ALA A 261 17.73 15.44 -8.79
N ASN A 262 17.40 16.17 -7.71
CA ASN A 262 18.14 16.11 -6.45
C ASN A 262 17.92 14.78 -5.71
N PHE A 263 16.90 14.01 -6.07
CA PHE A 263 16.55 12.73 -5.48
C PHE A 263 17.04 11.57 -6.33
N ASP A 264 17.24 10.39 -5.73
CA ASP A 264 17.57 9.17 -6.48
C ASP A 264 16.37 8.68 -7.29
N CYS A 265 15.18 8.76 -6.71
CA CYS A 265 13.91 8.52 -7.38
C CYS A 265 12.78 9.33 -6.71
N ILE A 266 11.71 9.56 -7.46
CA ILE A 266 10.48 10.19 -6.95
C ILE A 266 9.29 9.33 -7.37
N ILE A 267 8.32 9.19 -6.48
CA ILE A 267 7.07 8.49 -6.74
C ILE A 267 5.94 9.52 -6.73
N THR A 268 5.25 9.65 -7.86
CA THR A 268 4.19 10.65 -8.01
C THR A 268 2.89 10.02 -8.50
N PRO A 269 1.73 10.54 -8.07
CA PRO A 269 0.47 10.28 -8.76
C PRO A 269 0.38 11.09 -10.06
N SER A 270 -0.68 10.88 -10.83
CA SER A 270 -0.99 11.71 -12.00
C SER A 270 -1.24 13.16 -11.58
N ILE A 271 -0.83 14.11 -12.40
CA ILE A 271 -1.06 15.55 -12.16
C ILE A 271 -2.55 15.84 -11.95
N SER A 272 -3.41 15.24 -12.78
CA SER A 272 -4.86 15.36 -12.64
C SER A 272 -5.39 14.88 -11.29
N HIS A 273 -4.79 13.85 -10.68
CA HIS A 273 -5.14 13.44 -9.33
C HIS A 273 -4.75 14.50 -8.27
N ILE A 274 -3.54 15.09 -8.39
CA ILE A 274 -3.13 16.17 -7.48
C ILE A 274 -4.10 17.36 -7.58
N THR A 275 -4.47 17.73 -8.81
CA THR A 275 -5.43 18.81 -9.04
C THR A 275 -6.81 18.51 -8.44
N GLU A 276 -7.31 17.26 -8.57
CA GLU A 276 -8.55 16.83 -7.92
C GLU A 276 -8.48 16.93 -6.39
N LEU A 277 -7.36 16.54 -5.77
CA LEU A 277 -7.18 16.66 -4.33
C LEU A 277 -7.16 18.12 -3.86
N ILE A 278 -6.52 19.02 -4.63
CA ILE A 278 -6.52 20.47 -4.36
C ILE A 278 -7.94 21.02 -4.48
N ASN A 279 -8.66 20.74 -5.58
CA ASN A 279 -10.02 21.25 -5.83
C ASN A 279 -11.02 20.80 -4.77
N LYS A 280 -10.81 19.64 -4.15
CA LYS A 280 -11.63 19.12 -3.06
C LYS A 280 -11.12 19.46 -1.67
N ASN A 281 -10.10 20.32 -1.56
CA ASN A 281 -9.46 20.74 -0.30
C ASN A 281 -8.96 19.57 0.56
N LEU A 282 -8.50 18.49 -0.08
CA LEU A 282 -7.96 17.31 0.60
C LEU A 282 -6.44 17.39 0.78
N ILE A 283 -5.77 18.25 0.01
CA ILE A 283 -4.37 18.60 0.19
C ILE A 283 -4.19 20.12 0.02
N HIS A 284 -3.24 20.68 0.74
CA HIS A 284 -2.77 22.05 0.60
C HIS A 284 -1.30 22.02 0.25
N ILE A 285 -0.92 22.74 -0.80
CA ILE A 285 0.47 22.84 -1.26
C ILE A 285 0.86 24.32 -1.18
N TYR A 286 2.00 24.59 -0.57
CA TYR A 286 2.54 25.94 -0.44
C TYR A 286 3.93 25.99 -1.08
N VAL A 287 4.18 27.03 -1.86
CA VAL A 287 5.50 27.32 -2.43
C VAL A 287 6.04 28.59 -1.77
N ALA A 288 7.23 28.49 -1.21
CA ALA A 288 7.95 29.61 -0.62
C ALA A 288 9.02 30.11 -1.60
N GLN A 289 9.03 31.42 -1.86
CA GLN A 289 9.96 32.09 -2.78
C GLN A 289 10.71 33.21 -2.08
#